data_e757403059bba163b67027bb3ba8d3e9
#
_entry.id   e757403059bba163b67027bb3ba8d3e9
#
_cell.length_a   1.000
_cell.length_b   1.000
_cell.length_c   1.000
_cell.angle_alpha   90.00
_cell.angle_beta   90.00
_cell.angle_gamma   90.00
#
_symmetry.space_group_name_H-M   'P 1'
#
loop_
_entity.id
_entity.type
_entity.pdbx_description
1 polymer ?
#
loop_
_entity_poly.entity_id
_entity_poly.type
_entity_poly.pdbx_seq_one_letter_code
_entity_poly.pdbx_strand_id
1 'polypeptide(L)'
;FDLFDPNADDDELPADELPAAVERAVLAGCRHKLLKARERSLLALRAGFTESVDLRIQLGALSSSELLRMLRGNTELSSDELLGCFAWPDSQGASAATVAEAGFAAVDSDAPRFLREIIEDPSAETGLGSTERLHLLEWATALTALPCGGLKEPILLRHFEGANDDDLPNVHTCTHEIHLPSYTSREQLRRKLLLAVEHRHDGFNIE
;
A
#
# COMPACT_ATOMS: atom_id res chain seq x y z
N PHE A 1 -39.01 -8.58 -15.98
CA PHE A 1 -38.89 -7.18 -16.41
C PHE A 1 -37.57 -7.05 -17.16
N ASP A 2 -37.63 -6.97 -18.46
CA ASP A 2 -36.45 -6.74 -19.29
C ASP A 2 -36.29 -5.22 -19.45
N LEU A 3 -35.41 -4.61 -18.70
CA LEU A 3 -35.13 -3.17 -18.68
C LEU A 3 -34.69 -2.63 -20.07
N PHE A 4 -34.51 -3.50 -21.03
CA PHE A 4 -34.04 -3.17 -22.39
C PHE A 4 -35.02 -3.62 -23.49
N ASP A 5 -36.23 -4.04 -23.11
CA ASP A 5 -37.27 -4.29 -24.09
C ASP A 5 -37.95 -2.95 -24.47
N PRO A 6 -37.72 -2.43 -25.70
CA PRO A 6 -38.33 -1.17 -26.13
C PRO A 6 -39.85 -1.25 -26.30
N ASN A 7 -40.45 -2.41 -26.14
CA ASN A 7 -41.90 -2.65 -26.23
C ASN A 7 -42.52 -3.04 -24.88
N ALA A 8 -41.76 -2.91 -23.77
CA ALA A 8 -42.36 -3.08 -22.43
C ALA A 8 -43.42 -2.00 -22.23
N ASP A 9 -44.66 -2.39 -22.02
CA ASP A 9 -45.76 -1.45 -21.71
C ASP A 9 -45.39 -0.61 -20.49
N ASP A 10 -45.65 0.70 -20.57
CA ASP A 10 -45.48 1.68 -19.49
C ASP A 10 -46.46 1.43 -18.33
N ASP A 11 -46.53 0.21 -17.81
CA ASP A 11 -47.27 -0.11 -16.59
C ASP A 11 -46.57 0.55 -15.41
N GLU A 12 -47.17 1.63 -14.89
CA GLU A 12 -46.73 2.32 -13.68
C GLU A 12 -46.62 1.30 -12.53
N LEU A 13 -45.43 1.06 -12.04
CA LEU A 13 -45.21 0.23 -10.87
C LEU A 13 -45.86 0.86 -9.65
N PRO A 14 -46.56 0.08 -8.81
CA PRO A 14 -47.07 0.58 -7.52
C PRO A 14 -45.94 1.23 -6.70
N ALA A 15 -46.25 2.32 -6.01
CA ALA A 15 -45.27 3.12 -5.29
C ALA A 15 -44.53 2.36 -4.17
N ASP A 16 -45.14 1.31 -3.65
CA ASP A 16 -44.57 0.41 -2.63
C ASP A 16 -43.59 -0.61 -3.24
N GLU A 17 -43.71 -0.92 -4.54
CA GLU A 17 -42.77 -1.82 -5.25
C GLU A 17 -41.58 -1.07 -5.88
N LEU A 18 -41.66 0.25 -5.97
CA LEU A 18 -40.65 1.08 -6.62
C LEU A 18 -39.23 0.91 -6.04
N PRO A 19 -39.03 0.89 -4.70
CA PRO A 19 -37.69 0.70 -4.14
C PRO A 19 -37.05 -0.64 -4.54
N ALA A 20 -37.82 -1.72 -4.52
CA ALA A 20 -37.37 -3.06 -4.90
C ALA A 20 -37.10 -3.17 -6.41
N ALA A 21 -37.88 -2.47 -7.24
CA ALA A 21 -37.64 -2.40 -8.68
C ALA A 21 -36.38 -1.64 -9.01
N VAL A 22 -36.09 -0.52 -8.35
CA VAL A 22 -34.86 0.26 -8.50
C VAL A 22 -33.64 -0.57 -8.09
N GLU A 23 -33.70 -1.27 -6.96
CA GLU A 23 -32.62 -2.16 -6.51
C GLU A 23 -32.33 -3.26 -7.55
N ARG A 24 -33.38 -3.94 -8.05
CA ARG A 24 -33.24 -4.95 -9.12
C ARG A 24 -32.62 -4.35 -10.38
N ALA A 25 -33.03 -3.15 -10.79
CA ALA A 25 -32.50 -2.47 -11.97
C ALA A 25 -31.01 -2.12 -11.80
N VAL A 26 -30.62 -1.59 -10.64
CA VAL A 26 -29.22 -1.29 -10.31
C VAL A 26 -28.38 -2.57 -10.32
N LEU A 27 -28.84 -3.65 -9.67
CA LEU A 27 -28.15 -4.93 -9.65
C LEU A 27 -28.03 -5.53 -11.06
N ALA A 28 -29.08 -5.46 -11.89
CA ALA A 28 -29.04 -5.93 -13.27
C ALA A 28 -28.04 -5.10 -14.13
N GLY A 29 -28.05 -3.79 -13.98
CA GLY A 29 -27.11 -2.88 -14.64
C GLY A 29 -25.67 -3.15 -14.22
N CYS A 30 -25.42 -3.30 -12.94
CA CYS A 30 -24.11 -3.67 -12.40
C CYS A 30 -23.65 -5.03 -12.96
N ARG A 31 -24.53 -6.05 -12.94
CA ARG A 31 -24.25 -7.38 -13.45
C ARG A 31 -23.93 -7.38 -14.95
N HIS A 32 -24.69 -6.59 -15.73
CA HIS A 32 -24.43 -6.42 -17.14
C HIS A 32 -23.07 -5.74 -17.37
N LYS A 33 -22.82 -4.61 -16.71
CA LYS A 33 -21.63 -3.79 -16.90
C LYS A 33 -20.35 -4.48 -16.43
N LEU A 34 -20.43 -5.21 -15.32
CA LEU A 34 -19.25 -5.86 -14.71
C LEU A 34 -18.95 -7.25 -15.28
N LEU A 35 -19.98 -8.00 -15.69
CA LEU A 35 -19.84 -9.38 -16.13
C LEU A 35 -20.15 -9.54 -17.63
N LYS A 36 -21.42 -9.33 -18.04
CA LYS A 36 -21.85 -9.62 -19.42
C LYS A 36 -21.11 -8.82 -20.48
N ALA A 37 -20.99 -7.51 -20.30
CA ALA A 37 -20.29 -6.64 -21.26
C ALA A 37 -18.78 -6.95 -21.37
N ARG A 38 -18.22 -7.64 -20.36
CA ARG A 38 -16.81 -8.01 -20.31
C ARG A 38 -16.55 -9.50 -20.38
N GLU A 39 -17.57 -10.29 -20.64
CA GLU A 39 -17.51 -11.76 -20.60
C GLU A 39 -16.39 -12.31 -21.46
N ARG A 40 -16.24 -11.82 -22.71
CA ARG A 40 -15.16 -12.26 -23.61
C ARG A 40 -13.77 -11.96 -23.04
N SER A 41 -13.58 -10.78 -22.47
CA SER A 41 -12.30 -10.38 -21.86
C SER A 41 -12.02 -11.19 -20.59
N LEU A 42 -13.04 -11.47 -19.78
CA LEU A 42 -12.90 -12.29 -18.57
C LEU A 42 -12.60 -13.76 -18.94
N LEU A 43 -13.23 -14.29 -19.99
CA LEU A 43 -12.95 -15.64 -20.47
C LEU A 43 -11.53 -15.73 -21.07
N ALA A 44 -11.08 -14.73 -21.82
CA ALA A 44 -9.71 -14.68 -22.34
C ALA A 44 -8.68 -14.57 -21.21
N LEU A 45 -8.95 -13.72 -20.22
CA LEU A 45 -8.11 -13.62 -19.01
C LEU A 45 -8.04 -14.97 -18.28
N ARG A 46 -9.18 -15.61 -18.05
CA ARG A 46 -9.25 -16.93 -17.43
C ARG A 46 -8.48 -17.98 -18.24
N ALA A 47 -8.61 -18.01 -19.57
CA ALA A 47 -7.89 -18.91 -20.43
C ALA A 47 -6.38 -18.70 -20.30
N GLY A 48 -5.89 -17.46 -20.39
CA GLY A 48 -4.48 -17.13 -20.22
C GLY A 48 -3.92 -17.55 -18.86
N PHE A 49 -4.67 -17.35 -17.79
CA PHE A 49 -4.30 -17.84 -16.45
C PHE A 49 -4.22 -19.36 -16.36
N THR A 50 -5.05 -20.11 -17.13
CA THR A 50 -5.10 -21.57 -17.07
C THR A 50 -4.15 -22.26 -18.04
N GLU A 51 -3.66 -21.56 -19.06
CA GLU A 51 -2.72 -22.11 -20.05
C GLU A 51 -1.26 -22.19 -19.56
N SER A 52 -0.85 -21.26 -18.71
CA SER A 52 0.57 -21.14 -18.35
C SER A 52 1.03 -21.99 -17.17
N VAL A 53 0.12 -22.53 -16.35
CA VAL A 53 0.45 -23.42 -15.21
C VAL A 53 -0.78 -24.26 -14.89
N ASP A 54 -0.58 -25.43 -14.26
CA ASP A 54 -1.67 -26.22 -13.67
C ASP A 54 -2.26 -25.52 -12.41
N LEU A 55 -2.54 -24.21 -12.61
CA LEU A 55 -3.05 -23.27 -11.60
C LEU A 55 -4.40 -23.71 -11.03
N ARG A 56 -5.13 -24.59 -11.74
CA ARG A 56 -6.42 -25.11 -11.26
C ARG A 56 -6.28 -25.89 -9.96
N ILE A 57 -5.20 -26.66 -9.83
CA ILE A 57 -4.95 -27.47 -8.61
C ILE A 57 -4.41 -26.54 -7.51
N GLN A 58 -3.49 -25.65 -7.85
CA GLN A 58 -2.85 -24.74 -6.88
C GLN A 58 -3.80 -23.64 -6.40
N LEU A 59 -4.55 -23.01 -7.31
CA LEU A 59 -5.51 -21.96 -6.96
C LEU A 59 -6.82 -22.50 -6.39
N GLY A 60 -7.17 -23.77 -6.69
CA GLY A 60 -8.34 -24.43 -6.11
C GLY A 60 -8.24 -24.69 -4.60
N ALA A 61 -7.01 -24.62 -4.04
CA ALA A 61 -6.77 -24.73 -2.61
C ALA A 61 -6.91 -23.38 -1.87
N LEU A 62 -6.99 -22.27 -2.61
CA LEU A 62 -7.07 -20.92 -2.05
C LEU A 62 -8.52 -20.43 -2.01
N SER A 63 -8.87 -19.76 -0.92
CA SER A 63 -10.11 -18.99 -0.83
C SER A 63 -10.03 -17.74 -1.75
N SER A 64 -11.19 -17.16 -2.07
CA SER A 64 -11.24 -15.94 -2.87
C SER A 64 -10.50 -14.75 -2.20
N SER A 65 -10.49 -14.70 -0.88
CA SER A 65 -9.76 -13.68 -0.11
C SER A 65 -8.25 -13.87 -0.21
N GLU A 66 -7.76 -15.10 -0.12
CA GLU A 66 -6.32 -15.41 -0.29
C GLU A 66 -5.87 -15.10 -1.71
N LEU A 67 -6.68 -15.45 -2.71
CA LEU A 67 -6.39 -15.12 -4.11
C LEU A 67 -6.33 -13.62 -4.34
N LEU A 68 -7.28 -12.85 -3.78
CA LEU A 68 -7.27 -11.40 -3.86
C LEU A 68 -6.02 -10.81 -3.17
N ARG A 69 -5.63 -11.34 -2.02
CA ARG A 69 -4.41 -10.92 -1.30
C ARG A 69 -3.14 -11.21 -2.12
N MET A 70 -3.08 -12.36 -2.80
CA MET A 70 -1.97 -12.67 -3.72
C MET A 70 -1.88 -11.69 -4.90
N LEU A 71 -3.03 -11.30 -5.46
CA LEU A 71 -3.07 -10.41 -6.63
C LEU A 71 -2.88 -8.93 -6.27
N ARG A 72 -3.42 -8.49 -5.15
CA ARG A 72 -3.42 -7.07 -4.74
C ARG A 72 -2.29 -6.73 -3.77
N GLY A 73 -1.74 -7.71 -3.07
CA GLY A 73 -0.90 -7.52 -1.91
C GLY A 73 -1.73 -7.29 -0.63
N ASN A 74 -1.02 -7.03 0.48
CA ASN A 74 -1.61 -6.72 1.78
C ASN A 74 -1.78 -5.22 1.93
N THR A 75 -3.03 -4.77 2.12
CA THR A 75 -3.39 -3.36 2.37
C THR A 75 -3.61 -3.06 3.87
N GLU A 76 -3.64 -4.09 4.71
CA GLU A 76 -3.74 -3.97 6.17
C GLU A 76 -2.39 -4.30 6.80
N LEU A 77 -1.46 -3.35 6.70
CA LEU A 77 -0.08 -3.55 7.11
C LEU A 77 0.08 -3.46 8.62
N SER A 78 0.54 -4.55 9.26
CA SER A 78 0.92 -4.56 10.68
C SER A 78 2.26 -3.84 10.90
N SER A 79 2.57 -3.47 12.16
CA SER A 79 3.87 -2.91 12.50
C SER A 79 5.01 -3.87 12.18
N ASP A 80 4.84 -5.16 12.50
CA ASP A 80 5.87 -6.19 12.26
C ASP A 80 6.13 -6.39 10.75
N GLU A 81 5.08 -6.41 9.93
CA GLU A 81 5.24 -6.50 8.48
C GLU A 81 5.96 -5.28 7.90
N LEU A 82 5.64 -4.08 8.39
CA LEU A 82 6.33 -2.87 7.97
C LEU A 82 7.80 -2.86 8.44
N LEU A 83 8.08 -3.22 9.69
CA LEU A 83 9.45 -3.35 10.21
C LEU A 83 10.28 -4.33 9.38
N GLY A 84 9.67 -5.44 8.95
CA GLY A 84 10.30 -6.44 8.08
C GLY A 84 10.62 -5.94 6.67
N CYS A 85 10.06 -4.79 6.26
CA CYS A 85 10.38 -4.18 4.98
C CYS A 85 11.71 -3.41 4.98
N PHE A 86 12.29 -3.11 6.16
CA PHE A 86 13.49 -2.30 6.30
C PHE A 86 14.76 -3.12 6.48
N ALA A 87 15.87 -2.66 5.90
CA ALA A 87 17.23 -3.06 6.29
C ALA A 87 17.75 -2.05 7.33
N TRP A 88 17.61 -2.42 8.61
CA TRP A 88 17.99 -1.54 9.71
C TRP A 88 19.52 -1.51 9.89
N PRO A 89 20.15 -0.31 9.91
CA PRO A 89 21.60 -0.19 10.05
C PRO A 89 22.12 -0.62 11.43
N ASP A 90 21.25 -0.66 12.46
CA ASP A 90 21.57 -1.05 13.82
C ASP A 90 21.16 -2.51 14.16
N SER A 91 20.68 -3.29 13.17
CA SER A 91 20.28 -4.67 13.40
C SER A 91 21.49 -5.58 13.62
N GLN A 92 21.34 -6.57 14.51
CA GLN A 92 22.31 -7.65 14.66
C GLN A 92 22.41 -8.42 13.34
N GLY A 93 23.56 -8.33 12.68
CA GLY A 93 23.79 -8.95 11.37
C GLY A 93 23.78 -7.97 10.18
N ALA A 94 23.54 -6.68 10.40
CA ALA A 94 23.82 -5.67 9.39
C ALA A 94 25.31 -5.74 9.02
N SER A 95 25.61 -5.74 7.70
CA SER A 95 27.00 -5.74 7.27
C SER A 95 27.67 -4.41 7.64
N ALA A 96 29.00 -4.45 7.89
CA ALA A 96 29.75 -3.22 8.14
C ALA A 96 29.60 -2.22 6.97
N ALA A 97 29.44 -2.71 5.74
CA ALA A 97 29.15 -1.89 4.57
C ALA A 97 27.79 -1.21 4.68
N THR A 98 26.72 -1.92 5.07
CA THR A 98 25.38 -1.38 5.27
C THR A 98 25.36 -0.26 6.30
N VAL A 99 26.05 -0.46 7.44
CA VAL A 99 26.18 0.53 8.52
C VAL A 99 26.97 1.75 8.04
N ALA A 100 28.09 1.54 7.34
CA ALA A 100 28.93 2.63 6.85
C ALA A 100 28.20 3.46 5.77
N GLU A 101 27.54 2.79 4.84
CA GLU A 101 26.79 3.44 3.77
C GLU A 101 25.55 4.19 4.27
N ALA A 102 24.95 3.76 5.39
CA ALA A 102 23.84 4.47 6.00
C ALA A 102 24.21 5.87 6.52
N GLY A 103 25.48 6.08 6.92
CA GLY A 103 26.02 7.38 7.32
C GLY A 103 25.66 7.87 8.73
N PHE A 104 24.71 7.22 9.44
CA PHE A 104 24.22 7.69 10.75
C PHE A 104 25.29 7.60 11.85
N ALA A 105 26.14 6.59 11.82
CA ALA A 105 27.21 6.45 12.82
C ALA A 105 28.25 7.56 12.76
N ALA A 106 28.46 8.16 11.58
CA ALA A 106 29.44 9.25 11.41
C ALA A 106 28.97 10.57 12.04
N VAL A 107 27.66 10.74 12.25
CA VAL A 107 27.04 11.95 12.81
C VAL A 107 26.34 11.69 14.16
N ASP A 108 26.53 10.51 14.74
CA ASP A 108 25.92 10.09 16.02
C ASP A 108 24.39 10.34 16.06
N SER A 109 23.69 9.96 14.98
CA SER A 109 22.27 10.20 14.83
C SER A 109 21.43 9.01 15.24
N ASP A 110 20.46 9.25 16.12
CA ASP A 110 19.47 8.29 16.60
C ASP A 110 18.26 8.14 15.65
N ALA A 111 18.22 8.82 14.53
CA ALA A 111 17.05 8.85 13.63
C ALA A 111 16.53 7.45 13.23
N PRO A 112 17.36 6.44 12.88
CA PRO A 112 16.89 5.10 12.60
C PRO A 112 16.20 4.43 13.80
N ARG A 113 16.73 4.63 15.01
CA ARG A 113 16.14 4.14 16.26
C ARG A 113 14.78 4.78 16.51
N PHE A 114 14.68 6.10 16.38
CA PHE A 114 13.41 6.82 16.51
C PHE A 114 12.37 6.34 15.51
N LEU A 115 12.75 6.12 14.23
CA LEU A 115 11.83 5.59 13.22
C LEU A 115 11.31 4.21 13.61
N ARG A 116 12.19 3.33 14.10
CA ARG A 116 11.79 1.99 14.56
C ARG A 116 10.79 2.09 15.71
N GLU A 117 11.08 2.90 16.73
CA GLU A 117 10.21 3.12 17.88
C GLU A 117 8.83 3.68 17.46
N ILE A 118 8.77 4.54 16.42
CA ILE A 118 7.53 5.07 15.88
C ILE A 118 6.70 3.97 15.22
N ILE A 119 7.33 3.06 14.48
CA ILE A 119 6.62 1.95 13.80
C ILE A 119 6.17 0.89 14.81
N GLU A 120 6.97 0.62 15.84
CA GLU A 120 6.67 -0.36 16.92
C GLU A 120 5.55 0.11 17.85
N ASP A 121 5.37 1.42 17.99
CA ASP A 121 4.39 2.00 18.91
C ASP A 121 2.95 1.69 18.42
N PRO A 122 2.15 0.96 19.22
CA PRO A 122 0.79 0.59 18.83
C PRO A 122 -0.21 1.77 18.86
N SER A 123 0.16 2.88 19.49
CA SER A 123 -0.69 4.08 19.58
C SER A 123 -0.67 4.85 18.26
N ALA A 124 -1.83 5.11 17.68
CA ALA A 124 -1.94 5.97 16.51
C ALA A 124 -1.56 7.44 16.79
N GLU A 125 -1.55 7.88 18.04
CA GLU A 125 -1.21 9.25 18.41
C GLU A 125 0.31 9.48 18.47
N THR A 126 1.06 8.47 18.90
CA THR A 126 2.51 8.53 19.13
C THR A 126 3.32 7.66 18.17
N GLY A 127 2.69 6.63 17.60
CA GLY A 127 3.22 5.76 16.55
C GLY A 127 2.58 6.02 15.18
N LEU A 128 2.34 4.97 14.42
CA LEU A 128 1.68 5.01 13.10
C LEU A 128 0.38 4.21 13.12
N GLY A 129 -0.72 4.82 12.72
CA GLY A 129 -1.98 4.13 12.44
C GLY A 129 -1.86 3.22 11.21
N SER A 130 -2.86 2.35 11.00
CA SER A 130 -2.87 1.41 9.86
C SER A 130 -2.73 2.11 8.51
N THR A 131 -3.44 3.21 8.32
CA THR A 131 -3.37 4.01 7.08
C THR A 131 -2.01 4.67 6.91
N GLU A 132 -1.44 5.22 7.99
CA GLU A 132 -0.12 5.87 7.96
C GLU A 132 1.00 4.88 7.64
N ARG A 133 0.92 3.64 8.14
CA ARG A 133 1.86 2.56 7.78
C ARG A 133 1.82 2.24 6.29
N LEU A 134 0.62 2.16 5.72
CA LEU A 134 0.47 1.91 4.28
C LEU A 134 0.99 3.09 3.45
N HIS A 135 0.69 4.31 3.87
CA HIS A 135 1.21 5.51 3.22
C HIS A 135 2.74 5.63 3.30
N LEU A 136 3.34 5.22 4.43
CA LEU A 136 4.80 5.16 4.55
C LEU A 136 5.41 4.15 3.58
N LEU A 137 4.81 2.96 3.44
CA LEU A 137 5.22 1.98 2.43
C LEU A 137 5.12 2.57 1.02
N GLU A 138 3.98 3.18 0.69
CA GLU A 138 3.74 3.80 -0.62
C GLU A 138 4.73 4.93 -0.91
N TRP A 139 4.98 5.80 0.07
CA TRP A 139 5.95 6.89 -0.04
C TRP A 139 7.38 6.39 -0.28
N ALA A 140 7.78 5.31 0.41
CA ALA A 140 9.12 4.75 0.30
C ALA A 140 9.35 3.91 -0.97
N THR A 141 8.30 3.28 -1.52
CA THR A 141 8.46 2.25 -2.57
C THR A 141 7.58 2.46 -3.80
N ALA A 142 6.67 3.44 -3.78
CA ALA A 142 5.58 3.62 -4.74
C ALA A 142 4.59 2.44 -4.82
N LEU A 143 4.62 1.49 -3.88
CA LEU A 143 3.69 0.36 -3.83
C LEU A 143 2.51 0.68 -2.90
N THR A 144 1.31 0.60 -3.42
CA THR A 144 0.06 0.84 -2.68
C THR A 144 -0.38 -0.33 -1.79
N ALA A 145 0.36 -1.43 -1.82
CA ALA A 145 0.15 -2.61 -0.98
C ALA A 145 1.45 -3.41 -0.86
N LEU A 146 1.64 -4.10 0.26
CA LEU A 146 2.79 -5.00 0.42
C LEU A 146 2.56 -6.28 -0.40
N PRO A 147 3.45 -6.64 -1.35
CA PRO A 147 3.35 -7.89 -2.09
C PRO A 147 3.28 -9.12 -1.17
N CYS A 148 2.60 -10.17 -1.57
CA CYS A 148 2.40 -11.38 -0.76
C CYS A 148 3.71 -12.07 -0.35
N GLY A 149 4.78 -11.90 -1.12
CA GLY A 149 6.13 -12.38 -0.80
C GLY A 149 7.04 -11.38 -0.09
N GLY A 150 6.51 -10.23 0.34
CA GLY A 150 7.31 -9.12 0.86
C GLY A 150 7.96 -8.28 -0.24
N LEU A 151 8.81 -7.35 0.15
CA LEU A 151 9.61 -6.57 -0.80
C LEU A 151 10.77 -7.43 -1.33
N LYS A 152 11.08 -7.31 -2.63
CA LYS A 152 12.26 -7.96 -3.22
C LYS A 152 13.56 -7.33 -2.70
N GLU A 153 13.53 -6.00 -2.57
CA GLU A 153 14.63 -5.20 -2.06
C GLU A 153 14.11 -4.44 -0.84
N PRO A 154 14.83 -4.48 0.30
CA PRO A 154 14.37 -3.81 1.51
C PRO A 154 14.46 -2.29 1.35
N ILE A 155 13.74 -1.57 2.21
CA ILE A 155 13.86 -0.13 2.34
C ILE A 155 15.15 0.18 3.10
N LEU A 156 16.01 0.99 2.50
CA LEU A 156 17.29 1.41 3.07
C LEU A 156 17.14 2.78 3.75
N LEU A 157 17.79 2.94 4.88
CA LEU A 157 17.88 4.23 5.57
C LEU A 157 19.25 4.85 5.28
N ARG A 158 19.24 6.13 4.91
CA ARG A 158 20.43 6.93 4.65
C ARG A 158 20.39 8.21 5.50
N HIS A 159 21.53 8.64 5.96
CA HIS A 159 21.64 9.96 6.57
C HIS A 159 21.51 11.03 5.48
N PHE A 160 20.69 12.05 5.72
CA PHE A 160 20.53 13.18 4.80
C PHE A 160 21.62 14.23 5.11
N GLU A 161 22.72 14.19 4.36
CA GLU A 161 23.85 15.10 4.55
C GLU A 161 23.44 16.55 4.33
N GLY A 162 23.86 17.42 5.24
CA GLY A 162 23.58 18.85 5.19
C GLY A 162 22.18 19.25 5.66
N ALA A 163 21.28 18.29 5.87
CA ALA A 163 19.95 18.54 6.41
C ALA A 163 19.98 18.63 7.93
N ASN A 164 19.11 19.46 8.47
CA ASN A 164 18.95 19.71 9.90
C ASN A 164 17.57 19.26 10.40
N ASP A 165 17.30 19.48 11.70
CA ASP A 165 16.09 19.06 12.41
C ASP A 165 14.78 19.68 11.85
N ASP A 166 14.90 20.79 11.12
CA ASP A 166 13.76 21.47 10.48
C ASP A 166 13.42 20.97 9.08
N ASP A 167 14.34 20.24 8.44
CA ASP A 167 14.13 19.71 7.11
C ASP A 167 13.19 18.49 7.12
N LEU A 168 12.55 18.23 5.98
CA LEU A 168 11.76 17.03 5.77
C LEU A 168 12.65 15.85 5.35
N PRO A 169 12.29 14.62 5.71
CA PRO A 169 12.94 13.45 5.15
C PRO A 169 12.63 13.37 3.65
N ASN A 170 13.56 12.85 2.87
CA ASN A 170 13.43 12.66 1.44
C ASN A 170 13.43 11.17 1.07
N VAL A 171 12.93 10.82 -0.12
CA VAL A 171 12.84 9.44 -0.57
C VAL A 171 13.26 9.29 -2.03
N HIS A 172 13.95 8.18 -2.32
CA HIS A 172 14.25 7.71 -3.67
C HIS A 172 13.52 6.37 -3.89
N THR A 173 12.32 6.44 -4.44
CA THR A 173 11.44 5.26 -4.62
C THR A 173 12.02 4.21 -5.57
N CYS A 174 12.87 4.61 -6.52
CA CYS A 174 13.51 3.69 -7.46
C CYS A 174 14.53 2.76 -6.79
N THR A 175 15.15 3.22 -5.70
CA THR A 175 16.16 2.47 -4.93
C THR A 175 15.65 2.07 -3.54
N HIS A 176 14.38 2.41 -3.22
CA HIS A 176 13.78 2.24 -1.90
C HIS A 176 14.62 2.84 -0.77
N GLU A 177 15.15 4.05 -0.97
CA GLU A 177 15.97 4.73 0.03
C GLU A 177 15.21 5.88 0.69
N ILE A 178 15.23 5.93 2.02
CA ILE A 178 14.73 7.05 2.81
C ILE A 178 15.92 7.79 3.39
N HIS A 179 16.04 9.06 3.06
CA HIS A 179 17.07 9.95 3.57
C HIS A 179 16.52 10.73 4.77
N LEU A 180 17.07 10.46 5.96
CA LEU A 180 16.64 11.07 7.21
C LEU A 180 17.65 12.14 7.68
N PRO A 181 17.21 13.36 7.98
CA PRO A 181 17.98 14.30 8.77
C PRO A 181 18.33 13.77 10.16
N SER A 182 19.31 14.38 10.83
CA SER A 182 19.66 14.08 12.23
C SER A 182 18.64 14.72 13.17
N TYR A 183 17.49 14.06 13.35
CA TYR A 183 16.45 14.55 14.26
C TYR A 183 16.87 14.41 15.71
N THR A 184 16.60 15.43 16.51
CA THR A 184 16.95 15.49 17.93
C THR A 184 15.94 14.75 18.82
N SER A 185 14.74 14.48 18.33
CA SER A 185 13.72 13.75 19.06
C SER A 185 12.84 12.88 18.17
N ARG A 186 12.26 11.84 18.77
CA ARG A 186 11.29 10.95 18.16
C ARG A 186 10.05 11.70 17.67
N GLU A 187 9.55 12.66 18.47
CA GLU A 187 8.38 13.49 18.17
C GLU A 187 8.63 14.38 16.95
N GLN A 188 9.82 14.96 16.85
CA GLN A 188 10.22 15.76 15.70
C GLN A 188 10.26 14.93 14.42
N LEU A 189 10.91 13.76 14.47
CA LEU A 189 10.94 12.83 13.33
C LEU A 189 9.53 12.44 12.92
N ARG A 190 8.68 12.01 13.87
CA ARG A 190 7.31 11.60 13.57
C ARG A 190 6.53 12.70 12.86
N ARG A 191 6.57 13.91 13.38
CA ARG A 191 5.87 15.07 12.80
C ARG A 191 6.32 15.33 11.36
N LYS A 192 7.63 15.35 11.13
CA LYS A 192 8.22 15.60 9.81
C LYS A 192 7.97 14.46 8.85
N LEU A 193 8.03 13.21 9.32
CA LEU A 193 7.73 12.04 8.53
C LEU A 193 6.27 12.02 8.06
N LEU A 194 5.32 12.27 8.95
CA LEU A 194 3.90 12.32 8.59
C LEU A 194 3.62 13.41 7.57
N LEU A 195 4.22 14.58 7.74
CA LEU A 195 4.09 15.67 6.77
C LEU A 195 4.64 15.27 5.38
N ALA A 196 5.81 14.65 5.31
CA ALA A 196 6.39 14.19 4.05
C ALA A 196 5.52 13.09 3.39
N VAL A 197 4.99 12.16 4.19
CA VAL A 197 4.12 11.09 3.73
C VAL A 197 2.75 11.61 3.26
N GLU A 198 2.20 12.65 3.90
CA GLU A 198 0.96 13.29 3.48
C GLU A 198 1.09 13.91 2.07
N HIS A 199 2.22 14.53 1.79
CA HIS A 199 2.53 15.16 0.49
C HIS A 199 3.10 14.19 -0.56
N ARG A 200 3.02 12.89 -0.36
CA ARG A 200 3.60 11.85 -1.26
C ARG A 200 3.14 11.92 -2.72
N HIS A 201 2.00 12.56 -2.99
CA HIS A 201 1.44 12.71 -4.34
C HIS A 201 1.71 14.08 -4.98
N ASP A 202 2.24 15.05 -4.22
CA ASP A 202 2.37 16.43 -4.68
C ASP A 202 3.57 16.65 -5.63
N GLY A 203 4.27 15.57 -6.00
CA GLY A 203 5.45 15.62 -6.87
C GLY A 203 6.58 16.47 -6.25
N PHE A 204 7.81 16.05 -6.36
CA PHE A 204 9.01 16.61 -5.73
C PHE A 204 9.34 18.08 -6.11
N ASN A 205 8.38 18.99 -6.00
CA ASN A 205 8.57 20.43 -6.18
C ASN A 205 8.21 21.20 -4.88
N ILE A 206 8.88 20.85 -3.78
CA ILE A 206 8.96 21.74 -2.63
C ILE A 206 10.33 22.43 -2.78
N GLU A 207 10.32 23.60 -3.44
CA GLU A 207 11.42 24.56 -3.41
C GLU A 207 11.54 25.17 -2.01
#